data_ce20b9066fdedd699542b4fd958a0547
#
_entry.id   ce20b9066fdedd699542b4fd958a0547
#
_cell.length_a   1.000
_cell.length_b   1.000
_cell.length_c   1.000
_cell.angle_alpha   90.00
_cell.angle_beta   90.00
_cell.angle_gamma   90.00
#
_symmetry.space_group_name_H-M   'P 1'
#
loop_
_entity.id
_entity.type
_entity.pdbx_description
1 polymer ?
#
loop_
_entity_poly.entity_id
_entity_poly.type
_entity_poly.pdbx_seq_one_letter_code
_entity_poly.pdbx_strand_id
1 'polypeptide(L)'
;MVPVAPPATRLTRRSALGALLAALALPAAVRAQTPTAAPLHVVATFSILGDLAQAVGGDALQLTTLIGPGVDAHTYDPSPSDLAMLEQADVIVENGLGFEPWLDNFLESTNFQGERIVASTGITPRHADEDEHAQGEGSHEADGHGHGEDDPHIWHSVPNAIVMVENIRDGLKRADPDRSAAYDANAAAKIADLQELDTWVRAQVATLPADRRKLVTSHDTFGYFADAYGFEIVGAALGSLSTEAGDPSARQIADLIAQIQAAGVPAVFAENVSSPALMESIAAEAGVTLAPSLYSDALGAPGSPGDTYDGMIRSNVDAIVQALSA
;
A
#
# COMPACT_ATOMS: atom_id res chain seq x y z
N MET A 1 -22.79 23.60 -96.29
CA MET A 1 -21.45 23.00 -96.29
C MET A 1 -21.36 22.04 -95.15
N VAL A 2 -21.45 20.77 -95.45
CA VAL A 2 -21.37 19.68 -94.44
C VAL A 2 -20.02 19.03 -94.64
N PRO A 3 -19.18 18.82 -93.62
CA PRO A 3 -18.01 17.98 -93.72
C PRO A 3 -18.33 16.54 -93.35
N VAL A 4 -17.85 15.68 -94.23
CA VAL A 4 -17.95 14.23 -94.26
C VAL A 4 -17.09 13.60 -93.12
N ALA A 5 -17.64 12.58 -92.46
CA ALA A 5 -16.93 11.74 -91.49
C ALA A 5 -16.15 10.62 -92.22
N PRO A 6 -14.95 10.24 -91.77
CA PRO A 6 -14.22 9.09 -92.31
C PRO A 6 -14.62 7.78 -91.60
N PRO A 7 -14.38 6.62 -92.27
CA PRO A 7 -15.00 5.35 -91.97
C PRO A 7 -14.32 4.59 -90.80
N ALA A 8 -15.11 3.77 -90.11
CA ALA A 8 -14.72 2.85 -89.08
C ALA A 8 -13.84 1.70 -89.58
N THR A 9 -12.67 1.55 -89.00
CA THR A 9 -11.78 0.39 -89.18
C THR A 9 -12.16 -0.71 -88.22
N ARG A 10 -12.61 -1.83 -88.72
CA ARG A 10 -12.80 -3.08 -87.92
C ARG A 10 -11.45 -3.68 -87.61
N LEU A 11 -11.13 -3.83 -86.26
CA LEU A 11 -10.03 -4.65 -85.79
C LEU A 11 -10.56 -6.04 -85.45
N THR A 12 -9.95 -6.99 -86.04
CA THR A 12 -10.15 -8.43 -85.92
C THR A 12 -9.71 -8.98 -84.60
N ARG A 13 -10.53 -9.92 -84.10
CA ARG A 13 -10.16 -10.82 -83.00
C ARG A 13 -8.95 -11.65 -83.42
N ARG A 14 -7.88 -11.60 -82.57
CA ARG A 14 -6.92 -12.70 -82.26
C ARG A 14 -5.65 -12.12 -81.69
N SER A 15 -5.52 -12.20 -80.39
CA SER A 15 -4.28 -12.57 -79.75
C SER A 15 -4.54 -12.55 -78.20
N ALA A 16 -4.96 -13.69 -77.68
CA ALA A 16 -4.88 -14.02 -76.30
C ALA A 16 -3.44 -14.43 -76.01
N LEU A 17 -2.73 -13.72 -75.17
CA LEU A 17 -1.51 -14.21 -74.45
C LEU A 17 -1.48 -13.49 -73.14
N GLY A 18 -1.86 -14.12 -72.07
CA GLY A 18 -1.05 -14.72 -71.04
C GLY A 18 -0.27 -13.68 -70.29
N ALA A 19 -0.94 -12.90 -69.37
CA ALA A 19 -0.24 -12.27 -68.22
C ALA A 19 -0.39 -13.17 -66.99
N LEU A 20 0.64 -13.96 -66.75
CA LEU A 20 0.80 -14.79 -65.51
C LEU A 20 1.05 -13.80 -64.35
N LEU A 21 0.01 -13.54 -63.56
CA LEU A 21 0.17 -12.89 -62.24
C LEU A 21 0.83 -13.91 -61.32
N ALA A 22 2.14 -13.80 -61.13
CA ALA A 22 2.86 -14.43 -60.03
C ALA A 22 2.44 -13.74 -58.75
N ALA A 23 1.43 -14.28 -58.06
CA ALA A 23 1.12 -13.92 -56.68
C ALA A 23 2.29 -14.38 -55.78
N LEU A 24 3.15 -13.46 -55.41
CA LEU A 24 4.11 -13.62 -54.31
C LEU A 24 3.30 -13.86 -53.03
N ALA A 25 3.07 -15.14 -52.70
CA ALA A 25 2.62 -15.55 -51.40
C ALA A 25 3.75 -15.26 -50.39
N LEU A 26 3.73 -14.10 -49.73
CA LEU A 26 4.52 -13.87 -48.53
C LEU A 26 4.08 -14.91 -47.50
N PRO A 27 4.99 -15.71 -46.94
CA PRO A 27 4.64 -16.56 -45.80
C PRO A 27 4.15 -15.66 -44.67
N ALA A 28 2.88 -15.76 -44.32
CA ALA A 28 2.40 -15.23 -43.06
C ALA A 28 3.23 -15.90 -41.97
N ALA A 29 4.16 -15.14 -41.39
CA ALA A 29 4.84 -15.58 -40.19
C ALA A 29 3.75 -15.81 -39.15
N VAL A 30 3.34 -17.05 -38.97
CA VAL A 30 2.56 -17.48 -37.81
C VAL A 30 3.46 -17.19 -36.63
N ARG A 31 3.22 -16.07 -35.99
CA ARG A 31 3.78 -15.78 -34.66
C ARG A 31 3.24 -16.91 -33.79
N ALA A 32 4.10 -17.88 -33.49
CA ALA A 32 3.81 -18.86 -32.46
C ALA A 32 3.52 -18.03 -31.19
N GLN A 33 2.27 -17.99 -30.75
CA GLN A 33 1.92 -17.50 -29.43
C GLN A 33 2.62 -18.45 -28.48
N THR A 34 3.71 -18.00 -27.87
CA THR A 34 4.29 -18.67 -26.72
C THR A 34 3.14 -18.85 -25.73
N PRO A 35 2.87 -20.04 -25.20
CA PRO A 35 1.86 -20.21 -24.17
C PRO A 35 2.19 -19.23 -23.05
N THR A 36 1.31 -18.28 -22.79
CA THR A 36 1.47 -17.40 -21.64
C THR A 36 1.44 -18.32 -20.43
N ALA A 37 2.54 -18.37 -19.66
CA ALA A 37 2.56 -19.13 -18.42
C ALA A 37 1.38 -18.71 -17.54
N ALA A 38 0.83 -19.65 -16.75
CA ALA A 38 -0.26 -19.34 -15.84
C ALA A 38 0.12 -18.16 -14.92
N PRO A 39 -0.83 -17.34 -14.50
CA PRO A 39 -0.55 -16.30 -13.51
C PRO A 39 0.02 -16.91 -12.22
N LEU A 40 0.91 -16.19 -11.53
CA LEU A 40 1.35 -16.56 -10.19
C LEU A 40 0.21 -16.40 -9.19
N HIS A 41 0.02 -17.38 -8.32
CA HIS A 41 -0.86 -17.27 -7.17
C HIS A 41 -0.14 -16.50 -6.06
N VAL A 42 -0.50 -15.24 -5.89
CA VAL A 42 0.10 -14.35 -4.90
C VAL A 42 -0.90 -14.07 -3.79
N VAL A 43 -0.48 -14.25 -2.56
CA VAL A 43 -1.25 -13.87 -1.37
C VAL A 43 -0.55 -12.69 -0.70
N ALA A 44 -1.24 -11.55 -0.64
CA ALA A 44 -0.81 -10.40 0.17
C ALA A 44 -1.54 -10.45 1.52
N THR A 45 -0.84 -10.16 2.60
CA THR A 45 -1.41 -10.26 3.95
C THR A 45 -2.51 -9.24 4.19
N PHE A 46 -2.35 -8.00 3.74
CA PHE A 46 -3.35 -6.94 3.92
C PHE A 46 -3.49 -6.01 2.71
N SER A 47 -4.53 -5.18 2.74
CA SER A 47 -5.01 -4.43 1.57
C SER A 47 -3.97 -3.49 0.95
N ILE A 48 -3.14 -2.85 1.75
CA ILE A 48 -2.09 -1.94 1.25
C ILE A 48 -1.04 -2.71 0.45
N LEU A 49 -0.57 -3.85 0.95
CA LEU A 49 0.34 -4.72 0.20
C LEU A 49 -0.32 -5.30 -1.05
N GLY A 50 -1.62 -5.61 -0.97
CA GLY A 50 -2.38 -6.06 -2.13
C GLY A 50 -2.36 -5.05 -3.27
N ASP A 51 -2.58 -3.77 -3.00
CA ASP A 51 -2.53 -2.70 -3.99
C ASP A 51 -1.13 -2.54 -4.60
N LEU A 52 -0.09 -2.52 -3.76
CA LEU A 52 1.29 -2.41 -4.22
C LEU A 52 1.73 -3.64 -5.05
N ALA A 53 1.37 -4.84 -4.60
CA ALA A 53 1.66 -6.07 -5.33
C ALA A 53 0.94 -6.13 -6.69
N GLN A 54 -0.34 -5.71 -6.73
CA GLN A 54 -1.09 -5.61 -7.98
C GLN A 54 -0.49 -4.60 -8.94
N ALA A 55 -0.01 -3.46 -8.44
CA ALA A 55 0.65 -2.45 -9.26
C ALA A 55 1.93 -2.97 -9.93
N VAL A 56 2.71 -3.80 -9.23
CA VAL A 56 3.95 -4.39 -9.77
C VAL A 56 3.67 -5.59 -10.66
N GLY A 57 2.78 -6.47 -10.24
CA GLY A 57 2.54 -7.75 -10.92
C GLY A 57 1.60 -7.66 -12.11
N GLY A 58 0.65 -6.71 -12.09
CA GLY A 58 -0.36 -6.54 -13.16
C GLY A 58 -1.13 -7.83 -13.44
N ASP A 59 -1.35 -8.12 -14.70
CA ASP A 59 -2.08 -9.31 -15.18
C ASP A 59 -1.28 -10.63 -15.01
N ALA A 60 -0.04 -10.55 -14.54
CA ALA A 60 0.78 -11.73 -14.30
C ALA A 60 0.41 -12.43 -12.97
N LEU A 61 -0.37 -11.79 -12.13
CA LEU A 61 -0.79 -12.30 -10.83
C LEU A 61 -2.24 -12.75 -10.81
N GLN A 62 -2.50 -13.83 -10.08
CA GLN A 62 -3.77 -14.13 -9.45
C GLN A 62 -3.63 -13.75 -7.99
N LEU A 63 -3.95 -12.49 -7.67
CA LEU A 63 -3.77 -11.92 -6.35
C LEU A 63 -4.97 -12.20 -5.44
N THR A 64 -4.68 -12.62 -4.22
CA THR A 64 -5.62 -12.69 -3.09
C THR A 64 -5.08 -11.82 -1.97
N THR A 65 -5.93 -10.98 -1.38
CA THR A 65 -5.60 -10.21 -0.19
C THR A 65 -6.37 -10.83 0.98
N LEU A 66 -5.67 -11.26 2.03
CA LEU A 66 -6.29 -11.93 3.18
C LEU A 66 -7.11 -10.94 4.00
N ILE A 67 -6.49 -9.85 4.40
CA ILE A 67 -7.12 -8.83 5.22
C ILE A 67 -7.56 -7.69 4.31
N GLY A 68 -8.87 -7.62 4.08
CA GLY A 68 -9.47 -6.70 3.12
C GLY A 68 -9.52 -5.24 3.59
N PRO A 69 -10.02 -4.34 2.75
CA PRO A 69 -10.17 -2.94 3.08
C PRO A 69 -11.04 -2.71 4.34
N GLY A 70 -10.63 -1.78 5.20
CA GLY A 70 -11.33 -1.41 6.43
C GLY A 70 -11.33 -2.48 7.53
N VAL A 71 -10.54 -3.54 7.38
CA VAL A 71 -10.40 -4.60 8.40
C VAL A 71 -9.10 -4.36 9.16
N ASP A 72 -9.16 -4.44 10.47
CA ASP A 72 -8.03 -4.32 11.37
C ASP A 72 -7.10 -5.54 11.24
N ALA A 73 -5.84 -5.28 10.88
CA ALA A 73 -4.86 -6.33 10.67
C ALA A 73 -4.21 -6.83 11.96
N HIS A 74 -4.16 -6.02 13.01
CA HIS A 74 -3.59 -6.40 14.30
C HIS A 74 -4.41 -7.46 15.03
N THR A 75 -5.74 -7.42 14.86
CA THR A 75 -6.67 -8.35 15.51
C THR A 75 -7.05 -9.53 14.64
N TYR A 76 -6.37 -9.69 13.50
CA TYR A 76 -6.70 -10.74 12.54
C TYR A 76 -6.22 -12.12 13.00
N ASP A 77 -7.15 -13.07 13.06
CA ASP A 77 -6.87 -14.49 13.31
C ASP A 77 -7.23 -15.30 12.05
N PRO A 78 -6.25 -15.90 11.36
CA PRO A 78 -6.50 -16.57 10.09
C PRO A 78 -7.37 -17.80 10.27
N SER A 79 -8.42 -17.90 9.44
CA SER A 79 -9.27 -19.06 9.37
C SER A 79 -8.56 -20.27 8.72
N PRO A 80 -9.05 -21.51 8.91
CA PRO A 80 -8.51 -22.67 8.19
C PRO A 80 -8.54 -22.54 6.67
N SER A 81 -9.47 -21.75 6.10
CA SER A 81 -9.51 -21.47 4.66
C SER A 81 -8.40 -20.53 4.23
N ASP A 82 -8.05 -19.54 5.06
CA ASP A 82 -6.96 -18.60 4.78
C ASP A 82 -5.60 -19.32 4.83
N LEU A 83 -5.43 -20.21 5.81
CA LEU A 83 -4.25 -21.06 5.90
C LEU A 83 -4.10 -21.97 4.67
N ALA A 84 -5.21 -22.54 4.18
CA ALA A 84 -5.19 -23.36 2.96
C ALA A 84 -4.89 -22.55 1.70
N MET A 85 -5.27 -21.27 1.63
CA MET A 85 -4.90 -20.38 0.54
C MET A 85 -3.40 -20.04 0.58
N LEU A 86 -2.88 -19.73 1.75
CA LEU A 86 -1.44 -19.48 1.95
C LEU A 86 -0.58 -20.70 1.57
N GLU A 87 -1.01 -21.92 1.95
CA GLU A 87 -0.29 -23.15 1.61
C GLU A 87 -0.22 -23.40 0.10
N GLN A 88 -1.20 -22.93 -0.67
CA GLN A 88 -1.29 -23.07 -2.12
C GLN A 88 -0.68 -21.90 -2.90
N ALA A 89 -0.22 -20.85 -2.22
CA ALA A 89 0.37 -19.69 -2.87
C ALA A 89 1.74 -20.03 -3.46
N ASP A 90 2.04 -19.45 -4.62
CA ASP A 90 3.39 -19.42 -5.19
C ASP A 90 4.25 -18.36 -4.48
N VAL A 91 3.60 -17.27 -4.02
CA VAL A 91 4.23 -16.13 -3.37
C VAL A 91 3.36 -15.63 -2.22
N ILE A 92 3.97 -15.35 -1.08
CA ILE A 92 3.37 -14.61 0.03
C ILE A 92 4.08 -13.25 0.13
N VAL A 93 3.29 -12.18 0.18
CA VAL A 93 3.79 -10.80 0.41
C VAL A 93 3.31 -10.36 1.78
N GLU A 94 4.26 -10.10 2.68
CA GLU A 94 4.03 -9.66 4.05
C GLU A 94 4.72 -8.34 4.33
N ASN A 95 4.29 -7.64 5.38
CA ASN A 95 4.94 -6.43 5.84
C ASN A 95 6.28 -6.74 6.53
N GLY A 96 6.28 -7.67 7.45
CA GLY A 96 7.37 -7.89 8.40
C GLY A 96 7.31 -6.95 9.61
N LEU A 97 8.41 -6.86 10.36
CA LEU A 97 8.50 -6.07 11.60
C LEU A 97 7.45 -6.46 12.65
N GLY A 98 7.05 -7.74 12.67
CA GLY A 98 6.06 -8.26 13.63
C GLY A 98 4.61 -7.90 13.34
N PHE A 99 4.29 -7.29 12.19
CA PHE A 99 2.92 -6.91 11.85
C PHE A 99 1.98 -8.12 11.68
N GLU A 100 2.51 -9.24 11.21
CA GLU A 100 1.79 -10.52 11.05
C GLU A 100 2.32 -11.59 12.01
N PRO A 101 2.07 -11.50 13.34
CA PRO A 101 2.67 -12.40 14.32
C PRO A 101 2.24 -13.87 14.13
N TRP A 102 1.09 -14.11 13.50
CA TRP A 102 0.57 -15.44 13.19
C TRP A 102 1.29 -16.13 12.02
N LEU A 103 1.92 -15.35 11.10
CA LEU A 103 2.45 -15.87 9.84
C LEU A 103 3.68 -16.76 10.05
N ASP A 104 4.59 -16.40 10.95
CA ASP A 104 5.77 -17.22 11.24
C ASP A 104 5.39 -18.60 11.79
N ASN A 105 4.44 -18.64 12.74
CA ASN A 105 3.90 -19.90 13.26
C ASN A 105 3.25 -20.76 12.16
N PHE A 106 2.55 -20.13 11.22
CA PHE A 106 1.97 -20.82 10.05
C PHE A 106 3.09 -21.40 9.18
N LEU A 107 4.08 -20.62 8.80
CA LEU A 107 5.17 -21.06 7.92
C LEU A 107 5.99 -22.20 8.54
N GLU A 108 6.21 -22.17 9.86
CA GLU A 108 6.89 -23.24 10.60
C GLU A 108 6.06 -24.53 10.65
N SER A 109 4.75 -24.42 10.71
CA SER A 109 3.83 -25.58 10.81
C SER A 109 3.49 -26.21 9.47
N THR A 110 3.76 -25.53 8.36
CA THR A 110 3.47 -25.97 7.00
C THR A 110 4.75 -26.30 6.24
N ASN A 111 4.59 -26.94 5.09
CA ASN A 111 5.71 -27.17 4.16
C ASN A 111 5.66 -26.16 3.00
N PHE A 112 5.40 -24.88 3.30
CA PHE A 112 5.38 -23.84 2.29
C PHE A 112 6.70 -23.77 1.54
N GLN A 113 6.65 -23.84 0.21
CA GLN A 113 7.83 -23.89 -0.67
C GLN A 113 7.87 -22.69 -1.62
N GLY A 114 6.90 -21.78 -1.52
CA GLY A 114 6.82 -20.57 -2.35
C GLY A 114 7.83 -19.50 -1.95
N GLU A 115 7.82 -18.41 -2.67
CA GLU A 115 8.63 -17.24 -2.35
C GLU A 115 7.97 -16.43 -1.23
N ARG A 116 8.73 -16.05 -0.21
CA ARG A 116 8.31 -15.13 0.86
C ARG A 116 8.92 -13.76 0.60
N ILE A 117 8.09 -12.75 0.39
CA ILE A 117 8.49 -11.37 0.16
C ILE A 117 8.18 -10.56 1.43
N VAL A 118 9.23 -10.15 2.13
CA VAL A 118 9.13 -9.25 3.28
C VAL A 118 9.29 -7.81 2.77
N ALA A 119 8.20 -7.05 2.76
CA ALA A 119 8.15 -5.73 2.16
C ALA A 119 9.03 -4.71 2.89
N SER A 120 9.24 -4.87 4.20
CA SER A 120 10.08 -4.00 5.03
C SER A 120 11.59 -4.22 4.88
N THR A 121 12.04 -5.21 4.09
CA THR A 121 13.46 -5.52 3.97
C THR A 121 14.27 -4.28 3.58
N GLY A 122 15.32 -3.97 4.36
CA GLY A 122 16.20 -2.82 4.12
C GLY A 122 15.67 -1.46 4.60
N ILE A 123 14.46 -1.39 5.13
CA ILE A 123 13.94 -0.20 5.83
C ILE A 123 14.53 -0.20 7.25
N THR A 124 15.02 0.96 7.69
CA THR A 124 15.45 1.12 9.09
C THR A 124 14.23 1.16 9.99
N PRO A 125 14.06 0.23 10.94
CA PRO A 125 12.95 0.26 11.85
C PRO A 125 12.95 1.51 12.74
N ARG A 126 11.75 2.04 13.02
CA ARG A 126 11.52 2.88 14.20
C ARG A 126 11.27 1.95 15.36
N HIS A 127 11.69 2.36 16.54
CA HIS A 127 11.31 1.70 17.79
C HIS A 127 10.20 2.49 18.45
N ALA A 128 9.25 1.82 19.09
CA ALA A 128 8.32 2.48 19.98
C ALA A 128 9.14 3.24 21.04
N ASP A 129 8.86 4.53 21.23
CA ASP A 129 9.47 5.26 22.31
C ASP A 129 8.99 4.60 23.60
N GLU A 130 9.92 4.01 24.36
CA GLU A 130 9.63 3.59 25.73
C GLU A 130 9.27 4.86 26.48
N ASP A 131 7.99 5.03 26.78
CA ASP A 131 7.49 6.16 27.54
C ASP A 131 8.38 6.38 28.76
N GLU A 132 9.13 7.50 28.81
CA GLU A 132 9.90 7.94 29.99
C GLU A 132 9.02 8.20 31.24
N HIS A 133 7.77 7.76 31.23
CA HIS A 133 6.77 8.02 32.27
C HIS A 133 6.42 6.83 33.17
N ALA A 134 7.13 5.71 33.08
CA ALA A 134 7.04 4.64 34.08
C ALA A 134 8.06 4.86 35.22
N GLN A 135 8.02 5.98 35.92
CA GLN A 135 8.63 6.09 37.24
C GLN A 135 7.76 5.36 38.27
N GLY A 136 7.87 4.04 38.29
CA GLY A 136 7.36 3.14 39.29
C GLY A 136 8.50 2.23 39.73
N GLU A 137 9.10 2.52 40.90
CA GLU A 137 10.13 1.69 41.52
C GLU A 137 9.69 0.23 41.62
N GLY A 138 10.37 -0.64 40.91
CA GLY A 138 10.19 -2.08 40.98
C GLY A 138 11.31 -2.78 40.25
N SER A 139 12.46 -2.93 40.90
CA SER A 139 13.59 -3.73 40.43
C SER A 139 13.19 -5.18 40.23
N HIS A 140 13.07 -5.63 39.00
CA HIS A 140 13.24 -7.01 38.61
C HIS A 140 14.33 -7.07 37.52
N GLU A 141 15.53 -7.53 37.99
CA GLU A 141 16.57 -7.99 37.05
C GLU A 141 15.99 -9.16 36.26
N ALA A 142 15.73 -8.92 35.00
CA ALA A 142 15.56 -9.95 33.99
C ALA A 142 16.55 -9.66 32.86
N ASP A 143 17.54 -10.52 32.72
CA ASP A 143 18.44 -10.57 31.58
C ASP A 143 17.61 -10.77 30.30
N GLY A 144 17.45 -9.73 29.53
CA GLY A 144 16.81 -9.74 28.23
C GLY A 144 17.03 -8.38 27.60
N HIS A 145 17.70 -8.35 26.47
CA HIS A 145 17.92 -7.15 25.69
C HIS A 145 16.57 -6.51 25.36
N GLY A 146 16.20 -5.46 26.11
CA GLY A 146 15.04 -4.62 25.84
C GLY A 146 15.30 -3.80 24.57
N HIS A 147 15.06 -4.40 23.42
CA HIS A 147 14.78 -3.64 22.22
C HIS A 147 13.29 -3.32 22.30
N GLY A 148 12.91 -2.04 22.27
CA GLY A 148 11.53 -1.61 22.10
C GLY A 148 10.96 -2.32 20.87
N GLU A 149 9.66 -2.56 20.85
CA GLU A 149 8.99 -3.20 19.72
C GLU A 149 9.19 -2.35 18.46
N ASP A 150 9.57 -2.98 17.35
CA ASP A 150 9.74 -2.29 16.08
C ASP A 150 8.39 -1.80 15.56
N ASP A 151 8.31 -0.53 15.16
CA ASP A 151 7.12 0.04 14.54
C ASP A 151 6.91 -0.58 13.14
N PRO A 152 5.81 -1.32 12.90
CA PRO A 152 5.57 -1.98 11.62
C PRO A 152 4.97 -1.06 10.55
N HIS A 153 4.51 0.16 10.88
CA HIS A 153 3.66 1.01 10.03
C HIS A 153 4.45 1.79 8.96
N ILE A 154 5.34 1.09 8.27
CA ILE A 154 6.29 1.66 7.30
C ILE A 154 5.63 2.36 6.11
N TRP A 155 4.41 1.92 5.72
CA TRP A 155 3.68 2.38 4.52
C TRP A 155 3.21 3.83 4.61
N HIS A 156 3.17 4.44 5.79
CA HIS A 156 2.84 5.85 5.95
C HIS A 156 3.92 6.81 5.46
N SER A 157 5.14 6.32 5.25
CA SER A 157 6.21 7.04 4.55
C SER A 157 6.24 6.66 3.08
N VAL A 158 5.97 7.60 2.17
CA VAL A 158 6.03 7.32 0.72
C VAL A 158 7.44 6.88 0.28
N PRO A 159 8.55 7.44 0.80
CA PRO A 159 9.88 6.87 0.57
C PRO A 159 10.01 5.40 0.95
N ASN A 160 9.42 4.95 2.06
CA ASN A 160 9.41 3.54 2.43
C ASN A 160 8.54 2.70 1.47
N ALA A 161 7.41 3.23 1.00
CA ALA A 161 6.59 2.53 0.01
C ALA A 161 7.34 2.29 -1.31
N ILE A 162 8.27 3.15 -1.69
CA ILE A 162 9.17 2.91 -2.82
C ILE A 162 10.03 1.67 -2.58
N VAL A 163 10.62 1.53 -1.39
CA VAL A 163 11.40 0.35 -1.00
C VAL A 163 10.52 -0.91 -0.99
N MET A 164 9.29 -0.81 -0.48
CA MET A 164 8.33 -1.91 -0.51
C MET A 164 8.05 -2.38 -1.95
N VAL A 165 7.83 -1.45 -2.89
CA VAL A 165 7.65 -1.74 -4.32
C VAL A 165 8.89 -2.42 -4.92
N GLU A 166 10.09 -2.00 -4.55
CA GLU A 166 11.34 -2.62 -5.01
C GLU A 166 11.48 -4.05 -4.48
N ASN A 167 11.16 -4.28 -3.20
CA ASN A 167 11.19 -5.61 -2.59
C ASN A 167 10.17 -6.56 -3.24
N ILE A 168 8.94 -6.07 -3.50
CA ILE A 168 7.90 -6.83 -4.21
C ILE A 168 8.36 -7.18 -5.62
N ARG A 169 8.89 -6.23 -6.38
CA ARG A 169 9.47 -6.47 -7.71
C ARG A 169 10.53 -7.58 -7.67
N ASP A 170 11.48 -7.47 -6.77
CA ASP A 170 12.61 -8.38 -6.72
C ASP A 170 12.18 -9.80 -6.29
N GLY A 171 11.20 -9.91 -5.40
CA GLY A 171 10.60 -11.17 -5.02
C GLY A 171 9.81 -11.81 -6.17
N LEU A 172 8.97 -11.05 -6.87
CA LEU A 172 8.24 -11.55 -8.04
C LEU A 172 9.19 -12.03 -9.14
N LYS A 173 10.32 -11.33 -9.36
CA LYS A 173 11.36 -11.76 -10.32
C LYS A 173 12.05 -13.06 -9.90
N ARG A 174 12.19 -13.35 -8.60
CA ARG A 174 12.72 -14.64 -8.14
C ARG A 174 11.72 -15.77 -8.35
N ALA A 175 10.44 -15.51 -8.10
CA ALA A 175 9.37 -16.49 -8.30
C ALA A 175 9.07 -16.76 -9.79
N ASP A 176 9.16 -15.73 -10.63
CA ASP A 176 8.84 -15.80 -12.07
C ASP A 176 9.87 -15.03 -12.92
N PRO A 177 11.06 -15.61 -13.17
CA PRO A 177 12.10 -14.94 -13.95
C PRO A 177 11.72 -14.62 -15.39
N ASP A 178 10.78 -15.36 -15.98
CA ASP A 178 10.36 -15.19 -17.39
C ASP A 178 9.62 -13.86 -17.60
N ARG A 179 8.97 -13.32 -16.56
CA ARG A 179 8.25 -12.02 -16.61
C ARG A 179 9.02 -10.87 -15.95
N SER A 180 10.30 -11.04 -15.62
CA SER A 180 11.15 -10.04 -14.95
C SER A 180 11.07 -8.65 -15.60
N ALA A 181 11.09 -8.58 -16.94
CA ALA A 181 11.04 -7.30 -17.65
C ALA A 181 9.69 -6.57 -17.46
N ALA A 182 8.59 -7.30 -17.29
CA ALA A 182 7.27 -6.70 -17.03
C ALA A 182 7.23 -6.16 -15.59
N TYR A 183 7.72 -6.93 -14.61
CA TYR A 183 7.81 -6.49 -13.21
C TYR A 183 8.71 -5.26 -13.06
N ASP A 184 9.87 -5.22 -13.75
CA ASP A 184 10.74 -4.05 -13.76
C ASP A 184 10.05 -2.81 -14.35
N ALA A 185 9.31 -2.96 -15.45
CA ALA A 185 8.61 -1.84 -16.08
C ALA A 185 7.46 -1.32 -15.20
N ASN A 186 6.66 -2.21 -14.63
CA ASN A 186 5.54 -1.85 -13.76
C ASN A 186 6.04 -1.19 -12.46
N ALA A 187 7.06 -1.76 -11.83
CA ALA A 187 7.66 -1.19 -10.63
C ALA A 187 8.25 0.21 -10.91
N ALA A 188 8.94 0.38 -12.04
CA ALA A 188 9.48 1.69 -12.42
C ALA A 188 8.37 2.74 -12.61
N ALA A 189 7.23 2.36 -13.20
CA ALA A 189 6.07 3.24 -13.33
C ALA A 189 5.49 3.61 -11.95
N LYS A 190 5.24 2.60 -11.08
CA LYS A 190 4.72 2.84 -9.73
C LYS A 190 5.67 3.69 -8.87
N ILE A 191 6.98 3.46 -8.98
CA ILE A 191 7.99 4.29 -8.27
C ILE A 191 7.94 5.74 -8.76
N ALA A 192 7.77 5.98 -10.05
CA ALA A 192 7.62 7.34 -10.57
C ALA A 192 6.36 8.03 -10.01
N ASP A 193 5.22 7.32 -9.97
CA ASP A 193 3.98 7.84 -9.36
C ASP A 193 4.18 8.14 -7.86
N LEU A 194 4.88 7.27 -7.13
CA LEU A 194 5.18 7.48 -5.71
C LEU A 194 6.12 8.67 -5.48
N GLN A 195 7.09 8.92 -6.35
CA GLN A 195 7.97 10.10 -6.28
C GLN A 195 7.18 11.40 -6.51
N GLU A 196 6.22 11.39 -7.42
CA GLU A 196 5.28 12.51 -7.60
C GLU A 196 4.38 12.69 -6.38
N LEU A 197 3.91 11.59 -5.79
CA LEU A 197 3.11 11.60 -4.56
C LEU A 197 3.91 12.19 -3.39
N ASP A 198 5.15 11.76 -3.15
CA ASP A 198 6.01 12.31 -2.09
C ASP A 198 6.23 13.83 -2.27
N THR A 199 6.50 14.25 -3.51
CA THR A 199 6.64 15.67 -3.85
C THR A 199 5.37 16.46 -3.52
N TRP A 200 4.19 15.90 -3.84
CA TRP A 200 2.91 16.51 -3.54
C TRP A 200 2.65 16.57 -2.03
N VAL A 201 2.91 15.48 -1.28
CA VAL A 201 2.77 15.44 0.18
C VAL A 201 3.62 16.55 0.83
N ARG A 202 4.90 16.65 0.46
CA ARG A 202 5.80 17.70 0.97
C ARG A 202 5.27 19.09 0.67
N ALA A 203 4.72 19.32 -0.52
CA ALA A 203 4.14 20.61 -0.89
C ALA A 203 2.88 20.94 -0.06
N GLN A 204 2.00 19.96 0.18
CA GLN A 204 0.82 20.17 1.03
C GLN A 204 1.22 20.45 2.48
N VAL A 205 2.10 19.63 3.05
CA VAL A 205 2.58 19.80 4.43
C VAL A 205 3.31 21.14 4.62
N ALA A 206 4.03 21.61 3.61
CA ALA A 206 4.70 22.91 3.68
C ALA A 206 3.75 24.10 3.83
N THR A 207 2.46 23.95 3.54
CA THR A 207 1.44 24.96 3.78
C THR A 207 1.12 25.16 5.28
N LEU A 208 1.41 24.13 6.10
CA LEU A 208 1.25 24.23 7.56
C LEU A 208 2.51 24.82 8.20
N PRO A 209 2.37 25.80 9.11
CA PRO A 209 3.45 26.21 10.00
C PRO A 209 4.01 25.02 10.78
N ALA A 210 5.32 25.01 11.06
CA ALA A 210 5.96 23.87 11.73
C ALA A 210 5.39 23.59 13.14
N ASP A 211 5.01 24.62 13.87
CA ASP A 211 4.41 24.52 15.21
C ASP A 211 2.97 23.95 15.20
N ARG A 212 2.34 23.86 14.01
CA ARG A 212 1.02 23.25 13.83
C ARG A 212 1.10 21.79 13.34
N ARG A 213 2.29 21.28 13.00
CA ARG A 213 2.46 19.91 12.51
C ARG A 213 2.48 18.91 13.67
N LYS A 214 1.32 18.74 14.32
CA LYS A 214 1.14 17.92 15.52
C LYS A 214 -0.03 16.98 15.32
N LEU A 215 0.17 15.69 15.59
CA LEU A 215 -0.84 14.63 15.39
C LEU A 215 -1.23 14.01 16.72
N VAL A 216 -2.52 13.70 16.84
CA VAL A 216 -3.11 12.85 17.88
C VAL A 216 -4.05 11.86 17.19
N THR A 217 -3.82 10.57 17.35
CA THR A 217 -4.48 9.49 16.62
C THR A 217 -5.07 8.43 17.56
N SER A 218 -5.75 7.42 17.02
CA SER A 218 -6.31 6.35 17.85
C SER A 218 -5.22 5.43 18.39
N HIS A 219 -4.29 4.98 17.53
CA HIS A 219 -3.11 4.23 17.95
C HIS A 219 -1.83 4.83 17.33
N ASP A 220 -0.64 4.37 17.73
CA ASP A 220 0.64 4.91 17.28
C ASP A 220 1.04 4.28 15.94
N THR A 221 0.51 4.80 14.84
CA THR A 221 0.72 4.29 13.48
C THR A 221 1.41 5.31 12.55
N PHE A 222 1.39 6.61 12.89
CA PHE A 222 1.90 7.67 12.01
C PHE A 222 3.35 8.07 12.28
N GLY A 223 4.12 7.26 13.00
CA GLY A 223 5.51 7.55 13.34
C GLY A 223 6.41 7.78 12.12
N TYR A 224 6.39 6.88 11.14
CA TYR A 224 7.15 7.06 9.88
C TYR A 224 6.67 8.24 9.03
N PHE A 225 5.38 8.56 9.09
CA PHE A 225 4.86 9.78 8.45
C PHE A 225 5.41 11.03 9.13
N ALA A 226 5.41 11.04 10.45
CA ALA A 226 5.92 12.15 11.24
C ALA A 226 7.40 12.42 10.94
N ASP A 227 8.22 11.39 10.93
CA ASP A 227 9.65 11.49 10.58
C ASP A 227 9.89 11.98 9.16
N ALA A 228 9.13 11.44 8.19
CA ALA A 228 9.31 11.77 6.77
C ALA A 228 8.90 13.22 6.43
N TYR A 229 7.90 13.77 7.15
CA TYR A 229 7.26 15.04 6.77
C TYR A 229 7.32 16.13 7.86
N GLY A 230 8.01 15.85 8.96
CA GLY A 230 8.28 16.83 10.01
C GLY A 230 7.08 17.14 10.88
N PHE A 231 6.34 16.10 11.28
CA PHE A 231 5.30 16.17 12.29
C PHE A 231 5.84 15.72 13.66
N GLU A 232 5.14 16.11 14.71
CA GLU A 232 5.29 15.65 16.09
C GLU A 232 4.08 14.78 16.43
N ILE A 233 4.30 13.57 16.94
CA ILE A 233 3.25 12.76 17.55
C ILE A 233 3.08 13.25 18.98
N VAL A 234 1.93 13.87 19.28
CA VAL A 234 1.61 14.36 20.63
C VAL A 234 1.15 13.22 21.51
N GLY A 235 0.50 12.22 20.92
CA GLY A 235 0.08 11.01 21.58
C GLY A 235 -0.94 10.21 20.78
N ALA A 236 -1.20 9.00 21.23
CA ALA A 236 -2.21 8.10 20.68
C ALA A 236 -3.15 7.62 21.80
N ALA A 237 -4.44 7.48 21.50
CA ALA A 237 -5.44 7.16 22.51
C ALA A 237 -5.20 5.79 23.17
N LEU A 238 -4.75 4.81 22.40
CA LEU A 238 -4.40 3.47 22.90
C LEU A 238 -2.99 3.40 23.50
N GLY A 239 -2.10 4.37 23.18
CA GLY A 239 -0.72 4.39 23.67
C GLY A 239 0.07 3.15 23.26
N SER A 240 -0.20 2.59 22.06
CA SER A 240 0.37 1.34 21.57
C SER A 240 0.50 1.36 20.06
N LEU A 241 1.48 0.61 19.53
CA LEU A 241 1.62 0.28 18.11
C LEU A 241 0.55 -0.70 17.62
N SER A 242 -0.14 -1.41 18.52
CA SER A 242 -1.18 -2.38 18.18
C SER A 242 -2.52 -1.97 18.71
N THR A 243 -3.56 -2.18 17.92
CA THR A 243 -4.97 -2.04 18.34
C THR A 243 -5.44 -3.16 19.27
N GLU A 244 -4.68 -4.26 19.41
CA GLU A 244 -4.92 -5.33 20.38
C GLU A 244 -4.69 -4.88 21.84
N ALA A 245 -4.01 -3.74 22.04
CA ALA A 245 -3.93 -3.13 23.36
C ALA A 245 -5.35 -2.92 23.90
N GLY A 246 -5.60 -3.36 25.13
CA GLY A 246 -6.91 -3.19 25.77
C GLY A 246 -7.33 -1.73 25.85
N ASP A 247 -8.60 -1.49 26.20
CA ASP A 247 -9.12 -0.14 26.39
C ASP A 247 -8.22 0.67 27.34
N PRO A 248 -7.89 1.93 27.00
CA PRO A 248 -7.06 2.76 27.85
C PRO A 248 -7.74 3.04 29.18
N SER A 249 -6.96 3.09 30.24
CA SER A 249 -7.47 3.46 31.56
C SER A 249 -7.95 4.92 31.56
N ALA A 250 -8.86 5.26 32.48
CA ALA A 250 -9.31 6.64 32.66
C ALA A 250 -8.16 7.63 32.94
N ARG A 251 -7.06 7.16 33.52
CA ARG A 251 -5.87 7.98 33.75
C ARG A 251 -5.14 8.27 32.44
N GLN A 252 -4.91 7.28 31.59
CA GLN A 252 -4.28 7.48 30.28
C GLN A 252 -5.08 8.46 29.41
N ILE A 253 -6.42 8.32 29.42
CA ILE A 253 -7.30 9.26 28.70
C ILE A 253 -7.12 10.69 29.27
N ALA A 254 -7.13 10.86 30.59
CA ALA A 254 -6.96 12.17 31.23
C ALA A 254 -5.59 12.78 30.91
N ASP A 255 -4.53 11.98 30.94
CA ASP A 255 -3.17 12.42 30.64
C ASP A 255 -3.06 12.84 29.16
N LEU A 256 -3.65 12.08 28.22
CA LEU A 256 -3.71 12.44 26.81
C LEU A 256 -4.49 13.74 26.58
N ILE A 257 -5.65 13.94 27.23
CA ILE A 257 -6.42 15.17 27.14
C ILE A 257 -5.58 16.37 27.62
N ALA A 258 -4.83 16.20 28.71
CA ALA A 258 -3.92 17.25 29.19
C ALA A 258 -2.80 17.56 28.18
N GLN A 259 -2.23 16.55 27.52
CA GLN A 259 -1.23 16.71 26.46
C GLN A 259 -1.82 17.46 25.25
N ILE A 260 -3.02 17.08 24.78
CA ILE A 260 -3.73 17.76 23.68
C ILE A 260 -3.91 19.24 24.00
N GLN A 261 -4.38 19.55 25.20
CA GLN A 261 -4.60 20.94 25.63
C GLN A 261 -3.29 21.73 25.74
N ALA A 262 -2.25 21.12 26.29
CA ALA A 262 -0.93 21.74 26.42
C ALA A 262 -0.25 21.99 25.07
N ALA A 263 -0.40 21.04 24.12
CA ALA A 263 0.14 21.14 22.77
C ALA A 263 -0.62 22.16 21.90
N GLY A 264 -1.86 22.50 22.29
CA GLY A 264 -2.70 23.45 21.57
C GLY A 264 -3.10 22.97 20.17
N VAL A 265 -3.26 21.66 19.98
CA VAL A 265 -3.70 21.10 18.68
C VAL A 265 -5.18 21.43 18.44
N PRO A 266 -5.59 21.83 17.23
CA PRO A 266 -6.98 22.18 16.95
C PRO A 266 -7.87 20.96 16.71
N ALA A 267 -7.29 19.80 16.37
CA ALA A 267 -8.01 18.60 15.99
C ALA A 267 -7.28 17.32 16.40
N VAL A 268 -8.06 16.25 16.56
CA VAL A 268 -7.61 14.87 16.74
C VAL A 268 -8.23 13.99 15.66
N PHE A 269 -7.66 12.82 15.40
CA PHE A 269 -8.02 11.96 14.27
C PHE A 269 -8.39 10.56 14.77
N ALA A 270 -9.59 10.10 14.40
CA ALA A 270 -9.94 8.68 14.44
C ALA A 270 -9.36 7.95 13.22
N GLU A 271 -9.46 6.63 13.20
CA GLU A 271 -8.93 5.77 12.15
C GLU A 271 -10.01 4.86 11.56
N ASN A 272 -9.80 4.42 10.30
CA ASN A 272 -10.81 3.66 9.56
C ASN A 272 -10.94 2.20 10.02
N VAL A 273 -10.00 1.69 10.81
CA VAL A 273 -9.98 0.30 11.30
C VAL A 273 -10.60 0.13 12.68
N SER A 274 -10.98 1.22 13.35
CA SER A 274 -11.52 1.20 14.70
C SER A 274 -12.77 2.07 14.88
N SER A 275 -13.49 1.89 16.00
CA SER A 275 -14.62 2.74 16.34
C SER A 275 -14.16 4.16 16.68
N PRO A 276 -14.78 5.21 16.13
CA PRO A 276 -14.43 6.59 16.46
C PRO A 276 -14.86 7.03 17.85
N ALA A 277 -15.65 6.23 18.59
CA ALA A 277 -16.32 6.64 19.83
C ALA A 277 -15.34 7.11 20.93
N LEU A 278 -14.17 6.48 21.04
CA LEU A 278 -13.14 6.92 22.00
C LEU A 278 -12.60 8.30 21.62
N MET A 279 -12.26 8.50 20.37
CA MET A 279 -11.74 9.77 19.86
C MET A 279 -12.79 10.89 19.89
N GLU A 280 -14.07 10.56 19.69
CA GLU A 280 -15.21 11.50 19.88
C GLU A 280 -15.25 11.99 21.31
N SER A 281 -15.11 11.10 22.30
CA SER A 281 -15.10 11.45 23.71
C SER A 281 -13.89 12.30 24.09
N ILE A 282 -12.70 11.92 23.63
CA ILE A 282 -11.44 12.66 23.87
C ILE A 282 -11.54 14.07 23.26
N ALA A 283 -12.01 14.19 22.02
CA ALA A 283 -12.17 15.48 21.35
C ALA A 283 -13.12 16.41 22.10
N ALA A 284 -14.28 15.87 22.53
CA ALA A 284 -15.28 16.64 23.27
C ALA A 284 -14.72 17.13 24.62
N GLU A 285 -13.98 16.27 25.35
CA GLU A 285 -13.45 16.62 26.66
C GLU A 285 -12.21 17.53 26.58
N ALA A 286 -11.37 17.36 25.57
CA ALA A 286 -10.25 18.26 25.29
C ALA A 286 -10.69 19.61 24.72
N GLY A 287 -11.92 19.72 24.18
CA GLY A 287 -12.45 20.93 23.57
C GLY A 287 -11.88 21.19 22.17
N VAL A 288 -11.53 20.13 21.43
CA VAL A 288 -10.96 20.19 20.07
C VAL A 288 -11.88 19.52 19.06
N THR A 289 -11.59 19.68 17.76
CA THR A 289 -12.39 19.06 16.70
C THR A 289 -11.98 17.59 16.48
N LEU A 290 -12.95 16.68 16.33
CA LEU A 290 -12.68 15.40 15.69
C LEU A 290 -12.67 15.62 14.17
N ALA A 291 -11.52 15.42 13.56
CA ALA A 291 -11.33 15.52 12.12
C ALA A 291 -11.89 14.27 11.39
N PRO A 292 -12.01 14.28 10.06
CA PRO A 292 -12.32 13.07 9.30
C PRO A 292 -11.32 11.94 9.62
N SER A 293 -11.85 10.71 9.68
CA SER A 293 -11.01 9.54 9.97
C SER A 293 -9.90 9.37 8.94
N LEU A 294 -8.72 9.02 9.42
CA LEU A 294 -7.57 8.67 8.58
C LEU A 294 -7.64 7.19 8.21
N TYR A 295 -7.09 6.86 7.07
CA TYR A 295 -6.77 5.48 6.71
C TYR A 295 -5.44 5.13 7.38
N SER A 296 -5.43 4.12 8.24
CA SER A 296 -4.21 3.65 8.93
C SER A 296 -3.72 2.32 8.37
N ASP A 297 -4.26 1.20 8.86
CA ASP A 297 -3.74 -0.15 8.58
C ASP A 297 -4.49 -0.85 7.44
N ALA A 298 -5.45 -0.19 6.85
CA ALA A 298 -6.21 -0.71 5.72
C ALA A 298 -6.59 0.38 4.73
N LEU A 299 -6.68 0.00 3.46
CA LEU A 299 -7.31 0.82 2.43
C LEU A 299 -8.79 1.00 2.73
N GLY A 300 -9.39 2.00 2.12
CA GLY A 300 -10.83 2.22 2.11
C GLY A 300 -11.58 1.22 1.23
N ALA A 301 -12.91 1.16 1.41
CA ALA A 301 -13.77 0.36 0.56
C ALA A 301 -13.64 0.76 -0.92
N PRO A 302 -13.86 -0.17 -1.86
CA PRO A 302 -13.79 0.14 -3.29
C PRO A 302 -14.67 1.33 -3.67
N GLY A 303 -14.10 2.28 -4.42
CA GLY A 303 -14.74 3.53 -4.81
C GLY A 303 -14.68 4.65 -3.76
N SER A 304 -14.07 4.41 -2.59
CA SER A 304 -13.77 5.48 -1.62
C SER A 304 -12.51 6.26 -2.03
N PRO A 305 -12.27 7.45 -1.46
CA PRO A 305 -11.05 8.21 -1.75
C PRO A 305 -9.75 7.49 -1.43
N GLY A 306 -9.78 6.55 -0.48
CA GLY A 306 -8.61 5.78 -0.04
C GLY A 306 -8.61 4.32 -0.50
N ASP A 307 -9.28 3.97 -1.60
CA ASP A 307 -9.34 2.60 -2.12
C ASP A 307 -8.04 2.10 -2.81
N THR A 308 -7.06 2.99 -2.96
CA THR A 308 -5.70 2.70 -3.42
C THR A 308 -4.68 3.31 -2.47
N TYR A 309 -3.43 2.87 -2.50
CA TYR A 309 -2.35 3.46 -1.71
C TYR A 309 -2.20 4.97 -1.96
N ASP A 310 -2.16 5.39 -3.22
CA ASP A 310 -2.05 6.82 -3.57
C ASP A 310 -3.25 7.62 -3.07
N GLY A 311 -4.45 7.08 -3.22
CA GLY A 311 -5.70 7.67 -2.74
C GLY A 311 -5.72 7.81 -1.22
N MET A 312 -5.27 6.76 -0.51
CA MET A 312 -5.13 6.73 0.95
C MET A 312 -4.23 7.87 1.45
N ILE A 313 -3.00 7.96 0.91
CA ILE A 313 -2.05 9.00 1.32
C ILE A 313 -2.60 10.40 1.02
N ARG A 314 -3.17 10.62 -0.17
CA ARG A 314 -3.76 11.93 -0.52
C ARG A 314 -4.91 12.30 0.41
N SER A 315 -5.81 11.36 0.66
CA SER A 315 -6.96 11.60 1.55
C SER A 315 -6.52 11.93 2.98
N ASN A 316 -5.53 11.21 3.50
CA ASN A 316 -4.96 11.47 4.82
C ASN A 316 -4.31 12.85 4.90
N VAL A 317 -3.47 13.20 3.93
CA VAL A 317 -2.78 14.50 3.91
C VAL A 317 -3.77 15.65 3.78
N ASP A 318 -4.77 15.53 2.93
CA ASP A 318 -5.82 16.56 2.78
C ASP A 318 -6.59 16.74 4.10
N ALA A 319 -6.99 15.65 4.76
CA ALA A 319 -7.69 15.70 6.06
C ALA A 319 -6.82 16.33 7.15
N ILE A 320 -5.54 15.95 7.24
CA ILE A 320 -4.59 16.48 8.22
C ILE A 320 -4.36 17.98 7.98
N VAL A 321 -4.04 18.38 6.75
CA VAL A 321 -3.74 19.77 6.42
C VAL A 321 -4.98 20.64 6.65
N GLN A 322 -6.15 20.20 6.23
CA GLN A 322 -7.40 20.95 6.46
C GLN A 322 -7.69 21.14 7.95
N ALA A 323 -7.60 20.08 8.75
CA ALA A 323 -7.93 20.12 10.18
C ALA A 323 -6.93 20.97 10.98
N LEU A 324 -5.65 20.92 10.64
CA LEU A 324 -4.61 21.65 11.36
C LEU A 324 -4.41 23.10 10.85
N SER A 325 -5.03 23.48 9.75
CA SER A 325 -5.03 24.86 9.25
C SER A 325 -6.04 25.77 9.95
N ALA A 326 -6.97 25.21 10.71
CA ALA A 326 -8.08 25.90 11.35
C ALA A 326 -7.66 26.88 12.48
#